data_0bd309ab012829741cb6757700eb45de
#
_entry.id   0bd309ab012829741cb6757700eb45de
#
_cell.length_a   1.000
_cell.length_b   1.000
_cell.length_c   1.000
_cell.angle_alpha   90.00
_cell.angle_beta   90.00
_cell.angle_gamma   90.00
#
_symmetry.space_group_name_H-M   'P 1'
#
loop_
_entity.id
_entity.type
_entity.pdbx_description
1 polymer ?
#
loop_
_entity_poly.entity_id
_entity_poly.type
_entity_poly.pdbx_seq_one_letter_code
_entity_poly.pdbx_strand_id
1 'polypeptide(L)'
;WILRKGIWKSREMDDLIRITMLNDYIFCPASIYFHNLYGSRETMLYQGKAQFDGTKAHASIDNESYLKSKKILTGMTVFSERYGLVGKIDAYDMKTCSLIERKKKIKKIYDGYVFQLYAQYFCMTEMGYRVDELFLYSMDDNKKYKIKLPEENDVMLQKFERTIRDIKTTNIEDYVQENREKCMNCIYFEACDRGKA
;
A
#
# COMPACT_ATOMS: atom_id res chain seq x y z
N TRP A 1 12.98 19.42 -22.17
CA TRP A 1 12.00 18.71 -21.36
C TRP A 1 10.68 19.42 -21.50
N ILE A 2 9.80 18.93 -22.38
CA ILE A 2 8.49 19.51 -22.65
C ILE A 2 7.50 18.78 -21.72
N LEU A 3 7.03 19.48 -20.70
CA LEU A 3 5.86 19.09 -19.89
C LEU A 3 4.65 19.03 -20.83
N ARG A 4 4.27 17.84 -21.27
CA ARG A 4 2.92 17.61 -21.79
C ARG A 4 1.93 17.78 -20.63
N LYS A 5 1.29 18.93 -20.55
CA LYS A 5 0.08 19.15 -19.75
C LYS A 5 -1.02 18.25 -20.33
N GLY A 6 -1.05 17.00 -19.91
CA GLY A 6 -2.21 16.13 -20.11
C GLY A 6 -3.30 16.61 -19.15
N ILE A 7 -4.41 17.09 -19.69
CA ILE A 7 -5.62 17.38 -18.94
C ILE A 7 -6.18 16.02 -18.52
N TRP A 8 -5.88 15.58 -17.28
CA TRP A 8 -6.51 14.43 -16.67
C TRP A 8 -7.99 14.75 -16.47
N LYS A 9 -8.86 14.08 -17.21
CA LYS A 9 -10.31 14.19 -17.00
C LYS A 9 -10.63 13.59 -15.64
N SER A 10 -11.45 14.28 -14.86
CA SER A 10 -11.83 13.89 -13.48
C SER A 10 -12.38 12.45 -13.34
N ARG A 11 -12.89 11.85 -14.41
CA ARG A 11 -13.33 10.45 -14.45
C ARG A 11 -12.20 9.42 -14.41
N GLU A 12 -10.99 9.75 -14.86
CA GLU A 12 -9.84 8.81 -14.87
C GLU A 12 -9.15 8.69 -13.52
N MET A 13 -9.33 9.65 -12.61
CA MET A 13 -8.76 9.60 -11.26
C MET A 13 -9.54 8.68 -10.31
N ASP A 14 -10.83 8.46 -10.55
CA ASP A 14 -11.65 7.55 -9.74
C ASP A 14 -11.33 6.06 -9.99
N ASP A 15 -10.65 5.75 -11.10
CA ASP A 15 -10.26 4.38 -11.48
C ASP A 15 -8.87 3.96 -10.93
N LEU A 16 -8.14 4.87 -10.27
CA LEU A 16 -6.82 4.57 -9.76
C LEU A 16 -6.88 3.81 -8.42
N ILE A 17 -6.11 2.73 -8.35
CA ILE A 17 -5.94 1.95 -7.14
C ILE A 17 -4.84 2.59 -6.28
N ARG A 18 -5.19 3.00 -5.07
CA ARG A 18 -4.17 3.42 -4.08
C ARG A 18 -3.37 2.20 -3.62
N ILE A 19 -2.06 2.34 -3.53
CA ILE A 19 -1.15 1.25 -3.12
C ILE A 19 -1.58 0.63 -1.78
N THR A 20 -2.09 1.42 -0.85
CA THR A 20 -2.62 0.95 0.45
C THR A 20 -3.80 -0.01 0.30
N MET A 21 -4.64 0.18 -0.73
CA MET A 21 -5.81 -0.69 -0.98
C MET A 21 -5.44 -2.14 -1.24
N LEU A 22 -4.21 -2.41 -1.71
CA LEU A 22 -3.75 -3.78 -1.92
C LEU A 22 -3.69 -4.57 -0.61
N ASN A 23 -3.19 -3.96 0.45
CA ASN A 23 -3.16 -4.58 1.77
C ASN A 23 -4.57 -4.70 2.37
N ASP A 24 -5.39 -3.68 2.20
CA ASP A 24 -6.77 -3.66 2.68
C ASP A 24 -7.60 -4.76 1.99
N TYR A 25 -7.43 -4.94 0.68
CA TYR A 25 -8.11 -5.99 -0.09
C TYR A 25 -7.74 -7.39 0.40
N ILE A 26 -6.44 -7.65 0.63
CA ILE A 26 -5.97 -8.94 1.16
C ILE A 26 -6.52 -9.20 2.57
N PHE A 27 -6.67 -8.15 3.37
CA PHE A 27 -7.31 -8.27 4.67
C PHE A 27 -8.80 -8.58 4.52
N CYS A 28 -9.53 -7.72 3.81
CA CYS A 28 -10.95 -7.88 3.52
C CYS A 28 -11.38 -6.92 2.39
N PRO A 29 -11.89 -7.41 1.25
CA PRO A 29 -12.40 -6.56 0.18
C PRO A 29 -13.39 -5.49 0.64
N ALA A 30 -14.31 -5.83 1.56
CA ALA A 30 -15.28 -4.87 2.09
C ALA A 30 -14.63 -3.71 2.85
N SER A 31 -13.41 -3.87 3.38
CA SER A 31 -12.71 -2.79 4.08
C SER A 31 -12.39 -1.60 3.17
N ILE A 32 -12.20 -1.83 1.88
CA ILE A 32 -11.97 -0.76 0.90
C ILE A 32 -13.19 0.17 0.80
N TYR A 33 -14.39 -0.42 0.74
CA TYR A 33 -15.64 0.34 0.70
C TYR A 33 -15.77 1.23 1.94
N PHE A 34 -15.62 0.66 3.12
CA PHE A 34 -15.70 1.41 4.37
C PHE A 34 -14.59 2.44 4.50
N HIS A 35 -13.37 2.12 4.05
CA HIS A 35 -12.27 3.07 4.04
C HIS A 35 -12.57 4.27 3.12
N ASN A 36 -13.16 4.06 1.95
CA ASN A 36 -13.55 5.13 1.05
C ASN A 36 -14.71 5.97 1.62
N LEU A 37 -15.68 5.30 2.27
CA LEU A 37 -16.86 5.96 2.85
C LEU A 37 -16.50 6.85 4.06
N TYR A 38 -15.64 6.35 4.93
CA TYR A 38 -15.31 6.99 6.20
C TYR A 38 -13.95 7.69 6.21
N GLY A 39 -13.01 7.28 5.35
CA GLY A 39 -11.63 7.78 5.34
C GLY A 39 -11.48 9.26 4.99
N SER A 40 -12.50 9.89 4.41
CA SER A 40 -12.50 11.32 4.07
C SER A 40 -13.10 12.22 5.16
N ARG A 41 -13.81 11.65 6.15
CA ARG A 41 -14.62 12.47 7.08
C ARG A 41 -14.14 12.48 8.52
N GLU A 42 -13.62 11.40 9.08
CA GLU A 42 -13.17 11.39 10.49
C GLU A 42 -12.15 10.25 10.75
N THR A 43 -10.91 10.44 10.36
CA THR A 43 -9.82 9.48 10.60
C THR A 43 -9.65 9.11 12.09
N MET A 44 -10.01 9.99 13.02
CA MET A 44 -9.83 9.74 14.45
C MET A 44 -10.85 8.78 15.05
N LEU A 45 -12.08 8.69 14.50
CA LEU A 45 -13.14 7.83 15.07
C LEU A 45 -13.00 6.35 14.65
N TYR A 46 -12.37 6.09 13.51
CA TYR A 46 -12.32 4.74 12.92
C TYR A 46 -10.92 4.14 12.86
N GLN A 47 -9.89 4.87 13.31
CA GLN A 47 -8.54 4.31 13.40
C GLN A 47 -8.36 3.54 14.71
N GLY A 48 -8.20 2.22 14.62
CA GLY A 48 -7.73 1.43 15.75
C GLY A 48 -6.31 1.83 16.16
N LYS A 49 -5.93 1.55 17.42
CA LYS A 49 -4.61 1.88 17.99
C LYS A 49 -3.44 1.49 17.07
N ALA A 50 -3.52 0.32 16.43
CA ALA A 50 -2.47 -0.17 15.52
C ALA A 50 -2.32 0.70 14.26
N GLN A 51 -3.42 1.21 13.70
CA GLN A 51 -3.42 2.10 12.54
C GLN A 51 -2.96 3.50 12.90
N PHE A 52 -3.40 4.02 14.05
CA PHE A 52 -2.95 5.30 14.58
C PHE A 52 -1.44 5.30 14.85
N ASP A 53 -0.92 4.22 15.44
CA ASP A 53 0.50 4.03 15.67
C ASP A 53 1.28 3.89 14.35
N GLY A 54 0.70 3.20 13.35
CA GLY A 54 1.25 3.11 12.00
C GLY A 54 1.31 4.47 11.32
N THR A 55 0.23 5.25 11.35
CA THR A 55 0.17 6.59 10.77
C THR A 55 1.18 7.55 11.42
N LYS A 56 1.34 7.50 12.75
CA LYS A 56 2.38 8.29 13.46
C LYS A 56 3.78 7.89 13.03
N ALA A 57 4.03 6.61 12.83
CA ALA A 57 5.32 6.12 12.36
C ALA A 57 5.65 6.65 10.95
N HIS A 58 4.67 6.71 10.05
CA HIS A 58 4.82 7.31 8.72
C HIS A 58 4.94 8.84 8.76
N ALA A 59 4.20 9.53 9.62
CA ALA A 59 4.27 10.99 9.77
C ALA A 59 5.67 11.49 10.18
N SER A 60 6.46 10.69 10.91
CA SER A 60 7.86 11.01 11.22
C SER A 60 8.77 11.00 9.98
N ILE A 61 8.35 10.34 8.92
CA ILE A 61 9.05 10.27 7.64
C ILE A 61 8.73 11.51 6.78
N ASP A 62 7.45 11.88 6.72
CA ASP A 62 6.97 13.03 5.93
C ASP A 62 7.50 14.37 6.46
N ASN A 63 7.88 14.45 7.75
CA ASN A 63 8.41 15.66 8.38
C ASN A 63 9.92 15.86 8.19
N GLU A 64 10.57 15.22 7.22
CA GLU A 64 11.99 15.37 6.86
C GLU A 64 12.99 15.16 8.01
N SER A 65 12.52 14.83 9.22
CA SER A 65 13.34 14.80 10.43
C SER A 65 14.29 13.59 10.47
N TYR A 66 14.11 12.60 9.58
CA TYR A 66 14.86 11.34 9.68
C TYR A 66 16.07 11.22 8.76
N LEU A 67 16.20 12.04 7.72
CA LEU A 67 17.28 11.83 6.74
C LEU A 67 18.01 13.12 6.36
N LYS A 68 19.10 13.39 7.06
CA LYS A 68 20.11 14.40 6.66
C LYS A 68 20.95 14.00 5.44
N SER A 69 20.64 12.91 4.76
CA SER A 69 21.37 12.43 3.59
C SER A 69 20.61 12.78 2.31
N LYS A 70 21.21 13.59 1.44
CA LYS A 70 20.69 13.93 0.10
C LYS A 70 20.50 12.73 -0.85
N LYS A 71 20.68 11.50 -0.36
CA LYS A 71 20.66 10.26 -1.18
C LYS A 71 19.43 9.36 -0.91
N ILE A 72 18.56 9.72 0.02
CA ILE A 72 17.37 8.95 0.33
C ILE A 72 16.13 9.79 0.05
N LEU A 73 15.26 9.30 -0.83
CA LEU A 73 13.96 9.90 -1.11
C LEU A 73 12.92 9.29 -0.15
N THR A 74 12.09 10.13 0.45
CA THR A 74 11.01 9.71 1.36
C THR A 74 9.71 10.41 1.00
N GLY A 75 8.57 9.75 1.22
CA GLY A 75 7.24 10.34 1.01
C GLY A 75 6.94 10.75 -0.44
N MET A 76 7.78 10.34 -1.40
CA MET A 76 7.60 10.70 -2.80
C MET A 76 6.35 10.05 -3.36
N THR A 77 5.50 10.85 -4.02
CA THR A 77 4.33 10.34 -4.75
C THR A 77 4.78 9.60 -6.00
N VAL A 78 4.23 8.42 -6.20
CA VAL A 78 4.53 7.53 -7.33
C VAL A 78 3.25 7.06 -8.01
N PHE A 79 3.35 6.75 -9.31
CA PHE A 79 2.22 6.24 -10.09
C PHE A 79 2.68 5.23 -11.14
N SER A 80 1.76 4.37 -11.57
CA SER A 80 1.93 3.46 -12.69
C SER A 80 0.70 3.55 -13.58
N GLU A 81 0.90 3.90 -14.85
CA GLU A 81 -0.16 3.86 -15.87
C GLU A 81 -0.52 2.42 -16.22
N ARG A 82 0.49 1.55 -16.33
CA ARG A 82 0.33 0.14 -16.66
C ARG A 82 -0.69 -0.57 -15.76
N TYR A 83 -0.60 -0.34 -14.47
CA TYR A 83 -1.46 -1.01 -13.48
C TYR A 83 -2.58 -0.12 -12.96
N GLY A 84 -2.55 1.18 -13.26
CA GLY A 84 -3.48 2.16 -12.70
C GLY A 84 -3.28 2.34 -11.20
N LEU A 85 -2.02 2.50 -10.78
CA LEU A 85 -1.65 2.60 -9.36
C LEU A 85 -1.20 4.02 -9.00
N VAL A 86 -1.49 4.42 -7.79
CA VAL A 86 -0.98 5.67 -7.20
C VAL A 86 -0.71 5.49 -5.72
N GLY A 87 0.33 6.15 -5.21
CA GLY A 87 0.66 6.11 -3.79
C GLY A 87 1.90 6.89 -3.45
N LYS A 88 2.46 6.61 -2.28
CA LYS A 88 3.74 7.16 -1.82
C LYS A 88 4.68 6.03 -1.44
N ILE A 89 5.96 6.25 -1.64
CA ILE A 89 7.02 5.38 -1.11
C ILE A 89 7.40 5.84 0.30
N ASP A 90 7.78 4.90 1.16
CA ASP A 90 8.31 5.24 2.48
C ASP A 90 9.76 5.70 2.40
N ALA A 91 10.62 4.92 1.74
CA ALA A 91 11.99 5.32 1.51
C ALA A 91 12.58 4.63 0.27
N TYR A 92 13.42 5.37 -0.45
CA TYR A 92 14.22 4.86 -1.56
C TYR A 92 15.66 5.36 -1.42
N ASP A 93 16.60 4.44 -1.29
CA ASP A 93 18.03 4.75 -1.26
C ASP A 93 18.61 4.81 -2.67
N MET A 94 18.93 6.01 -3.13
CA MET A 94 19.47 6.25 -4.48
C MET A 94 20.88 5.66 -4.68
N LYS A 95 21.62 5.40 -3.60
CA LYS A 95 22.97 4.85 -3.68
C LYS A 95 22.95 3.35 -3.96
N THR A 96 22.06 2.64 -3.29
CA THR A 96 21.92 1.18 -3.40
C THR A 96 20.77 0.76 -4.30
N CYS A 97 20.02 1.74 -4.85
CA CYS A 97 18.80 1.50 -5.62
C CYS A 97 17.80 0.59 -4.87
N SER A 98 17.70 0.78 -3.57
CA SER A 98 16.88 -0.05 -2.68
C SER A 98 15.60 0.65 -2.29
N LEU A 99 14.46 -0.01 -2.51
CA LEU A 99 13.14 0.43 -2.06
C LEU A 99 12.80 -0.22 -0.72
N ILE A 100 12.32 0.58 0.22
CA ILE A 100 12.09 0.15 1.61
C ILE A 100 10.68 0.56 2.03
N GLU A 101 9.83 -0.42 2.31
CA GLU A 101 8.53 -0.23 2.95
C GLU A 101 8.65 -0.48 4.45
N ARG A 102 8.17 0.43 5.27
CA ARG A 102 8.27 0.38 6.73
C ARG A 102 6.98 -0.09 7.35
N LYS A 103 7.11 -0.97 8.33
CA LYS A 103 6.00 -1.43 9.16
C LYS A 103 6.37 -1.25 10.62
N LYS A 104 5.41 -0.89 11.47
CA LYS A 104 5.65 -0.75 12.90
C LYS A 104 6.26 -2.03 13.45
N LYS A 105 5.63 -3.18 13.20
CA LYS A 105 6.10 -4.51 13.61
C LYS A 105 5.75 -5.57 12.59
N ILE A 106 6.71 -6.40 12.23
CA ILE A 106 6.51 -7.52 11.32
C ILE A 106 6.63 -8.83 12.11
N LYS A 107 5.49 -9.42 12.47
CA LYS A 107 5.44 -10.77 13.07
C LYS A 107 5.49 -11.85 12.00
N LYS A 108 4.91 -11.58 10.84
CA LYS A 108 4.86 -12.45 9.66
C LYS A 108 4.78 -11.56 8.43
N ILE A 109 5.42 -11.98 7.34
CA ILE A 109 5.31 -11.30 6.06
C ILE A 109 4.02 -11.79 5.39
N TYR A 110 3.08 -10.87 5.19
CA TYR A 110 1.83 -11.11 4.49
C TYR A 110 1.95 -10.70 3.03
N ASP A 111 1.19 -11.35 2.15
CA ASP A 111 1.16 -11.02 0.71
C ASP A 111 0.86 -9.53 0.49
N GLY A 112 -0.02 -8.92 1.30
CA GLY A 112 -0.35 -7.50 1.19
C GLY A 112 0.86 -6.56 1.37
N TYR A 113 1.83 -6.92 2.22
CA TYR A 113 3.07 -6.14 2.38
C TYR A 113 3.96 -6.24 1.15
N VAL A 114 4.05 -7.45 0.59
CA VAL A 114 4.80 -7.70 -0.65
C VAL A 114 4.16 -6.96 -1.82
N PHE A 115 2.82 -6.95 -1.89
CA PHE A 115 2.08 -6.26 -2.94
C PHE A 115 2.25 -4.74 -2.88
N GLN A 116 2.32 -4.15 -1.70
CA GLN A 116 2.66 -2.72 -1.57
C GLN A 116 4.04 -2.42 -2.14
N LEU A 117 5.05 -3.24 -1.82
CA LEU A 117 6.39 -3.10 -2.39
C LEU A 117 6.42 -3.31 -3.91
N TYR A 118 5.71 -4.31 -4.43
CA TYR A 118 5.62 -4.54 -5.89
C TYR A 118 4.93 -3.38 -6.59
N ALA A 119 3.87 -2.83 -6.01
CA ALA A 119 3.21 -1.65 -6.55
C ALA A 119 4.16 -0.44 -6.61
N GLN A 120 4.89 -0.19 -5.53
CA GLN A 120 5.90 0.88 -5.49
C GLN A 120 7.04 0.62 -6.49
N TYR A 121 7.49 -0.63 -6.62
CA TYR A 121 8.50 -1.05 -7.59
C TYR A 121 8.07 -0.72 -9.02
N PHE A 122 6.87 -1.13 -9.44
CA PHE A 122 6.37 -0.85 -10.78
C PHE A 122 6.18 0.65 -11.01
N CYS A 123 5.66 1.37 -10.03
CA CYS A 123 5.57 2.83 -10.12
C CYS A 123 6.94 3.48 -10.32
N MET A 124 7.91 3.12 -9.48
CA MET A 124 9.27 3.69 -9.54
C MET A 124 9.98 3.38 -10.85
N THR A 125 9.91 2.13 -11.31
CA THR A 125 10.56 1.71 -12.57
C THR A 125 9.92 2.37 -13.79
N GLU A 126 8.59 2.51 -13.80
CA GLU A 126 7.86 3.21 -14.86
C GLU A 126 8.16 4.72 -14.89
N MET A 127 8.40 5.32 -13.71
CA MET A 127 8.88 6.71 -13.58
C MET A 127 10.36 6.88 -13.92
N GLY A 128 11.09 5.81 -14.30
CA GLY A 128 12.49 5.85 -14.74
C GLY A 128 13.52 5.68 -13.62
N TYR A 129 13.10 5.30 -12.42
CA TYR A 129 14.02 4.96 -11.34
C TYR A 129 14.50 3.51 -11.46
N ARG A 130 15.80 3.29 -11.21
CA ARG A 130 16.35 1.95 -11.09
C ARG A 130 16.04 1.41 -9.69
N VAL A 131 15.51 0.19 -9.60
CA VAL A 131 15.27 -0.48 -8.33
C VAL A 131 15.88 -1.88 -8.39
N ASP A 132 16.94 -2.10 -7.60
CA ASP A 132 17.71 -3.36 -7.59
C ASP A 132 17.32 -4.25 -6.39
N GLU A 133 16.79 -3.67 -5.34
CA GLU A 133 16.46 -4.41 -4.11
C GLU A 133 15.17 -3.90 -3.47
N LEU A 134 14.42 -4.84 -2.90
CA LEU A 134 13.20 -4.58 -2.14
C LEU A 134 13.36 -5.02 -0.70
N PHE A 135 12.93 -4.18 0.23
CA PHE A 135 12.98 -4.49 1.66
C PHE A 135 11.69 -4.11 2.39
N LEU A 136 11.29 -4.99 3.29
CA LEU A 136 10.40 -4.64 4.40
C LEU A 136 11.23 -4.34 5.63
N TYR A 137 10.91 -3.26 6.33
CA TYR A 137 11.61 -2.86 7.56
C TYR A 137 10.64 -2.81 8.73
N SER A 138 10.93 -3.59 9.77
CA SER A 138 10.19 -3.61 11.03
C SER A 138 10.84 -2.65 12.01
N MET A 139 10.11 -1.58 12.38
CA MET A 139 10.66 -0.49 13.18
C MET A 139 10.85 -0.85 14.65
N ASP A 140 9.92 -1.64 15.24
CA ASP A 140 9.98 -1.99 16.67
C ASP A 140 11.22 -2.83 17.04
N ASP A 141 11.68 -3.68 16.11
CA ASP A 141 12.79 -4.61 16.35
C ASP A 141 13.98 -4.41 15.40
N ASN A 142 13.95 -3.33 14.60
CA ASN A 142 15.00 -2.94 13.66
C ASN A 142 15.41 -4.04 12.67
N LYS A 143 14.45 -4.90 12.27
CA LYS A 143 14.72 -5.99 11.35
C LYS A 143 14.41 -5.60 9.91
N LYS A 144 15.31 -5.98 9.02
CA LYS A 144 15.17 -5.77 7.57
C LYS A 144 15.02 -7.11 6.87
N TYR A 145 13.98 -7.24 6.07
CA TYR A 145 13.65 -8.47 5.34
C TYR A 145 13.75 -8.20 3.84
N LYS A 146 14.66 -8.90 3.16
CA LYS A 146 14.78 -8.81 1.71
C LYS A 146 13.62 -9.54 1.05
N ILE A 147 13.00 -8.87 0.09
CA ILE A 147 11.91 -9.42 -0.73
C ILE A 147 12.45 -9.60 -2.14
N LYS A 148 12.12 -10.72 -2.76
CA LYS A 148 12.47 -11.00 -4.16
C LYS A 148 11.82 -9.98 -5.08
N LEU A 149 12.53 -9.57 -6.11
CA LEU A 149 11.97 -8.75 -7.18
C LEU A 149 10.80 -9.48 -7.87
N PRO A 150 9.85 -8.76 -8.49
CA PRO A 150 8.75 -9.39 -9.24
C PRO A 150 9.23 -10.41 -10.27
N GLU A 151 10.31 -10.14 -10.96
CA GLU A 151 10.92 -10.99 -11.99
C GLU A 151 11.56 -12.26 -11.43
N GLU A 152 11.86 -12.29 -10.13
CA GLU A 152 12.43 -13.44 -9.42
C GLU A 152 11.38 -14.32 -8.75
N ASN A 153 10.09 -13.93 -8.82
CA ASN A 153 9.01 -14.64 -8.13
C ASN A 153 7.68 -14.57 -8.90
N ASP A 154 7.59 -15.36 -9.98
CA ASP A 154 6.41 -15.43 -10.85
C ASP A 154 5.11 -15.73 -10.10
N VAL A 155 5.16 -16.60 -9.10
CA VAL A 155 3.97 -16.96 -8.30
C VAL A 155 3.43 -15.74 -7.55
N MET A 156 4.31 -14.96 -6.94
CA MET A 156 3.91 -13.76 -6.20
C MET A 156 3.46 -12.65 -7.16
N LEU A 157 4.12 -12.52 -8.31
CA LEU A 157 3.72 -11.57 -9.35
C LEU A 157 2.32 -11.89 -9.88
N GLN A 158 2.03 -13.15 -10.19
CA GLN A 158 0.69 -13.55 -10.65
C GLN A 158 -0.40 -13.28 -9.60
N LYS A 159 -0.11 -13.51 -8.32
CA LYS A 159 -1.02 -13.16 -7.22
C LYS A 159 -1.27 -11.66 -7.14
N PHE A 160 -0.21 -10.86 -7.26
CA PHE A 160 -0.29 -9.39 -7.28
C PHE A 160 -1.18 -8.90 -8.42
N GLU A 161 -0.92 -9.36 -9.65
CA GLU A 161 -1.70 -8.97 -10.83
C GLU A 161 -3.17 -9.42 -10.74
N ARG A 162 -3.42 -10.62 -10.19
CA ARG A 162 -4.77 -11.09 -9.90
C ARG A 162 -5.46 -10.13 -8.92
N THR A 163 -4.79 -9.78 -7.82
CA THR A 163 -5.35 -8.87 -6.82
C THR A 163 -5.73 -7.51 -7.42
N ILE A 164 -4.91 -6.95 -8.31
CA ILE A 164 -5.25 -5.72 -9.04
C ILE A 164 -6.51 -5.88 -9.88
N ARG A 165 -6.65 -6.99 -10.61
CA ARG A 165 -7.86 -7.27 -11.40
C ARG A 165 -9.07 -7.42 -10.48
N ASP A 166 -8.92 -8.18 -9.41
CA ASP A 166 -10.01 -8.46 -8.46
C ASP A 166 -10.51 -7.18 -7.79
N ILE A 167 -9.62 -6.25 -7.39
CA ILE A 167 -10.01 -4.94 -6.85
C ILE A 167 -10.91 -4.18 -7.83
N LYS A 168 -10.62 -4.25 -9.14
CA LYS A 168 -11.40 -3.55 -10.19
C LYS A 168 -12.73 -4.20 -10.49
N THR A 169 -12.89 -5.49 -10.23
CA THR A 169 -14.04 -6.29 -10.66
C THR A 169 -14.90 -6.84 -9.52
N THR A 170 -14.41 -6.82 -8.28
CA THR A 170 -15.16 -7.35 -7.13
C THR A 170 -16.39 -6.50 -6.86
N ASN A 171 -17.57 -7.13 -6.94
CA ASN A 171 -18.79 -6.52 -6.43
C ASN A 171 -18.86 -6.71 -4.90
N ILE A 172 -18.73 -5.62 -4.17
CA ILE A 172 -18.76 -5.63 -2.70
C ILE A 172 -20.15 -6.01 -2.17
N GLU A 173 -21.22 -5.78 -2.92
CA GLU A 173 -22.58 -6.10 -2.49
C GLU A 173 -22.77 -7.60 -2.28
N ASP A 174 -22.10 -8.42 -3.08
CA ASP A 174 -22.19 -9.88 -3.03
C ASP A 174 -21.11 -10.51 -2.12
N TYR A 175 -20.20 -9.69 -1.57
CA TYR A 175 -19.08 -10.20 -0.78
C TYR A 175 -19.47 -10.43 0.68
N VAL A 176 -19.10 -11.60 1.22
CA VAL A 176 -19.22 -11.94 2.64
C VAL A 176 -17.85 -12.40 3.17
N GLN A 177 -17.39 -11.80 4.26
CA GLN A 177 -16.18 -12.23 4.95
C GLN A 177 -16.47 -13.47 5.81
N GLU A 178 -15.87 -14.60 5.45
CA GLU A 178 -16.06 -15.86 6.18
C GLU A 178 -15.10 -16.03 7.37
N ASN A 179 -13.98 -15.31 7.36
CA ASN A 179 -12.99 -15.40 8.43
C ASN A 179 -13.37 -14.49 9.59
N ARG A 180 -13.94 -15.09 10.64
CA ARG A 180 -14.38 -14.39 11.85
C ARG A 180 -13.25 -13.66 12.57
N GLU A 181 -12.03 -14.20 12.59
CA GLU A 181 -10.89 -13.53 13.23
C GLU A 181 -10.54 -12.21 12.53
N LYS A 182 -10.65 -12.15 11.20
CA LYS A 182 -10.48 -10.91 10.48
C LYS A 182 -11.56 -9.89 10.87
N CYS A 183 -12.82 -10.32 10.99
CA CYS A 183 -13.91 -9.45 11.41
C CYS A 183 -13.69 -8.91 12.83
N MET A 184 -13.34 -9.76 13.79
CA MET A 184 -13.08 -9.36 15.18
C MET A 184 -11.90 -8.36 15.33
N ASN A 185 -10.97 -8.36 14.40
CA ASN A 185 -9.84 -7.43 14.36
C ASN A 185 -10.05 -6.27 13.37
N CYS A 186 -11.25 -6.14 12.79
CA CYS A 186 -11.59 -5.10 11.82
C CYS A 186 -12.09 -3.85 12.54
N ILE A 187 -11.52 -2.70 12.20
CA ILE A 187 -11.99 -1.41 12.76
C ILE A 187 -13.41 -1.04 12.35
N TYR A 188 -13.92 -1.65 11.27
CA TYR A 188 -15.27 -1.43 10.76
C TYR A 188 -16.26 -2.47 11.25
N PHE A 189 -15.87 -3.33 12.21
CA PHE A 189 -16.69 -4.45 12.66
C PHE A 189 -18.11 -4.03 13.08
N GLU A 190 -18.23 -2.98 13.88
CA GLU A 190 -19.51 -2.47 14.39
C GLU A 190 -20.41 -1.85 13.29
N ALA A 191 -19.81 -1.40 12.19
CA ALA A 191 -20.54 -0.76 11.08
C ALA A 191 -20.73 -1.69 9.87
N CYS A 192 -20.16 -2.91 9.93
CA CYS A 192 -20.09 -3.82 8.79
C CYS A 192 -21.16 -4.90 8.86
N ASP A 193 -21.97 -5.00 7.82
CA ASP A 193 -22.99 -6.04 7.63
C ASP A 193 -22.49 -7.24 6.78
N ARG A 194 -21.18 -7.23 6.37
CA ARG A 194 -20.58 -8.21 5.46
C ARG A 194 -19.78 -9.32 6.18
N GLY A 195 -19.76 -9.32 7.50
CA GLY A 195 -19.10 -10.35 8.29
C GLY A 195 -20.08 -11.43 8.73
N LYS A 196 -19.64 -12.70 8.76
CA LYS A 196 -20.35 -13.73 9.52
C LYS A 196 -20.07 -13.48 11.01
N ALA A 197 -21.07 -12.95 11.72
CA ALA A 197 -21.04 -12.78 13.16
C ALA A 197 -20.97 -14.14 13.90
#